data_1087e9cc540300946aa5ed6d56109d2a
#
_entry.id   1087e9cc540300946aa5ed6d56109d2a
#
_cell.length_a   1.000
_cell.length_b   1.000
_cell.length_c   1.000
_cell.angle_alpha   90.00
_cell.angle_beta   90.00
_cell.angle_gamma   90.00
#
_symmetry.space_group_name_H-M   'P 1'
#
loop_
_entity.id
_entity.type
_entity.pdbx_description
1 polymer ?
#
loop_
_entity_poly.entity_id
_entity_poly.type
_entity_poly.pdbx_seq_one_letter_code
_entity_poly.pdbx_strand_id
1 'polypeptide(L)'
;MKSDICRKTLILAIISLFICGFEAMAQQQNGDGPDIYEQAEAEADRLQRILHLEDWQTFYVDSTLKHDYPAMMEEFDKLRAAKVTNADIFQDVQDKWWDRIDASYRRIFNDEQWKAYLKNGAGKAQKLREKRKAKKQE
;
A
#
# COMPACT_ATOMS: atom_id res chain seq x y z
N MET A 1 -24.13 -16.92 -29.33
CA MET A 1 -22.98 -17.67 -28.84
C MET A 1 -21.62 -16.97 -29.00
N LYS A 2 -21.54 -15.89 -29.78
CA LYS A 2 -20.27 -15.12 -29.97
C LYS A 2 -20.07 -13.93 -28.99
N SER A 3 -21.09 -13.52 -28.25
CA SER A 3 -21.02 -12.35 -27.34
C SER A 3 -20.52 -12.67 -25.93
N ASP A 4 -20.60 -13.92 -25.49
CA ASP A 4 -20.23 -14.29 -24.11
C ASP A 4 -18.76 -14.55 -23.94
N ILE A 5 -18.04 -14.89 -25.01
CA ILE A 5 -16.60 -15.13 -25.00
C ILE A 5 -15.85 -13.78 -24.90
N CYS A 6 -16.36 -12.73 -25.53
CA CYS A 6 -15.73 -11.40 -25.50
C CYS A 6 -15.86 -10.71 -24.13
N ARG A 7 -16.95 -10.97 -23.38
CA ARG A 7 -17.15 -10.41 -22.03
C ARG A 7 -16.29 -11.11 -20.98
N LYS A 8 -16.04 -12.42 -21.13
CA LYS A 8 -15.20 -13.17 -20.19
C LYS A 8 -13.71 -12.87 -20.37
N THR A 9 -13.25 -12.62 -21.59
CA THR A 9 -11.86 -12.21 -21.85
C THR A 9 -11.58 -10.78 -21.40
N LEU A 10 -12.57 -9.88 -21.45
CA LEU A 10 -12.39 -8.50 -20.98
C LEU A 10 -12.28 -8.40 -19.45
N ILE A 11 -12.99 -9.25 -18.72
CA ILE A 11 -12.94 -9.29 -17.23
C ILE A 11 -11.61 -9.86 -16.73
N LEU A 12 -11.04 -10.84 -17.46
CA LEU A 12 -9.72 -11.40 -17.12
C LEU A 12 -8.57 -10.40 -17.39
N ALA A 13 -8.71 -9.51 -18.39
CA ALA A 13 -7.69 -8.50 -18.68
C ALA A 13 -7.63 -7.38 -17.64
N ILE A 14 -8.72 -7.06 -16.96
CA ILE A 14 -8.78 -5.99 -15.94
C ILE A 14 -8.20 -6.47 -14.61
N ILE A 15 -8.31 -7.76 -14.29
CA ILE A 15 -7.75 -8.33 -13.05
C ILE A 15 -6.21 -8.48 -13.17
N SER A 16 -5.69 -8.66 -14.38
CA SER A 16 -4.25 -8.79 -14.64
C SER A 16 -3.46 -7.48 -14.46
N LEU A 17 -4.10 -6.33 -14.61
CA LEU A 17 -3.44 -5.01 -14.49
C LEU A 17 -3.20 -4.56 -13.03
N PHE A 18 -3.88 -5.17 -12.06
CA PHE A 18 -3.72 -4.80 -10.65
C PHE A 18 -2.69 -5.64 -9.90
N ILE A 19 -2.26 -6.78 -10.47
CA ILE A 19 -1.24 -7.67 -9.87
C ILE A 19 0.16 -7.34 -10.40
N CYS A 20 0.30 -6.71 -11.56
CA CYS A 20 1.59 -6.34 -12.17
C CYS A 20 2.29 -5.14 -11.53
N GLY A 21 1.64 -4.39 -10.63
CA GLY A 21 2.25 -3.20 -10.01
C GLY A 21 3.27 -3.51 -8.91
N PHE A 22 3.30 -4.71 -8.37
CA PHE A 22 4.14 -5.03 -7.21
C PHE A 22 5.38 -5.89 -7.52
N GLU A 23 5.36 -6.65 -8.59
CA GLU A 23 6.54 -7.47 -8.98
C GLU A 23 7.65 -6.63 -9.64
N ALA A 24 7.33 -5.44 -10.15
CA ALA A 24 8.31 -4.54 -10.75
C ALA A 24 9.24 -3.85 -9.73
N MET A 25 8.88 -3.79 -8.45
CA MET A 25 9.73 -3.19 -7.41
C MET A 25 10.89 -4.10 -6.96
N ALA A 26 10.87 -5.39 -7.27
CA ALA A 26 11.93 -6.32 -6.89
C ALA A 26 13.15 -6.31 -7.83
N GLN A 27 13.11 -5.62 -8.97
CA GLN A 27 14.16 -5.67 -10.01
C GLN A 27 14.73 -4.31 -10.43
N GLN A 28 14.32 -3.20 -9.81
CA GLN A 28 14.86 -1.88 -10.16
C GLN A 28 15.76 -1.30 -9.07
N GLN A 29 16.91 -1.91 -8.93
CA GLN A 29 18.09 -1.32 -8.29
C GLN A 29 18.99 -0.60 -9.30
N ASN A 30 18.41 0.14 -10.23
CA ASN A 30 19.13 1.08 -11.10
C ASN A 30 18.22 2.30 -11.37
N GLY A 31 18.40 3.34 -10.64
CA GLY A 31 18.47 4.75 -10.96
C GLY A 31 17.36 5.46 -11.75
N ASP A 32 16.17 4.85 -11.99
CA ASP A 32 15.19 5.51 -12.87
C ASP A 32 13.72 5.39 -12.37
N GLY A 33 13.50 4.95 -11.12
CA GLY A 33 12.19 4.99 -10.47
C GLY A 33 12.02 6.28 -9.64
N PRO A 34 10.78 6.76 -9.38
CA PRO A 34 10.57 7.90 -8.51
C PRO A 34 11.16 7.62 -7.12
N ASP A 35 11.85 8.63 -6.57
CA ASP A 35 12.40 8.57 -5.23
C ASP A 35 11.31 8.21 -4.21
N ILE A 36 11.67 7.49 -3.16
CA ILE A 36 10.76 7.09 -2.09
C ILE A 36 10.04 8.30 -1.46
N TYR A 37 10.70 9.44 -1.41
CA TYR A 37 10.13 10.69 -0.94
C TYR A 37 9.13 11.30 -1.94
N GLU A 38 9.40 11.20 -3.23
CA GLU A 38 8.46 11.60 -4.30
C GLU A 38 7.21 10.72 -4.28
N GLN A 39 7.36 9.43 -4.03
CA GLN A 39 6.24 8.50 -3.86
C GLN A 39 5.38 8.87 -2.65
N ALA A 40 6.00 9.23 -1.52
CA ALA A 40 5.30 9.67 -0.32
C ALA A 40 4.49 10.96 -0.59
N GLU A 41 5.10 11.93 -1.24
CA GLU A 41 4.46 13.20 -1.62
C GLU A 41 3.28 12.97 -2.59
N ALA A 42 3.48 12.18 -3.63
CA ALA A 42 2.43 11.84 -4.59
C ALA A 42 1.22 11.14 -3.92
N GLU A 43 1.47 10.28 -2.95
CA GLU A 43 0.40 9.62 -2.20
C GLU A 43 -0.31 10.59 -1.25
N ALA A 44 0.41 11.49 -0.58
CA ALA A 44 -0.18 12.54 0.24
C ALA A 44 -1.09 13.46 -0.58
N ASP A 45 -0.64 13.88 -1.76
CA ASP A 45 -1.42 14.67 -2.72
C ASP A 45 -2.65 13.92 -3.22
N ARG A 46 -2.51 12.64 -3.48
CA ARG A 46 -3.63 11.79 -3.88
C ARG A 46 -4.68 11.72 -2.78
N LEU A 47 -4.27 11.48 -1.54
CA LEU A 47 -5.17 11.43 -0.38
C LEU A 47 -5.81 12.79 -0.12
N GLN A 48 -5.08 13.88 -0.26
CA GLN A 48 -5.65 15.23 -0.15
C GLN A 48 -6.84 15.41 -1.10
N ARG A 49 -6.64 15.04 -2.37
CA ARG A 49 -7.70 15.19 -3.40
C ARG A 49 -8.92 14.31 -3.13
N ILE A 50 -8.73 13.03 -2.81
CA ILE A 50 -9.85 12.09 -2.68
C ILE A 50 -10.59 12.16 -1.35
N LEU A 51 -9.92 12.66 -0.30
CA LEU A 51 -10.49 12.77 1.05
C LEU A 51 -10.78 14.22 1.44
N HIS A 52 -10.47 15.17 0.56
CA HIS A 52 -10.60 16.62 0.84
C HIS A 52 -9.89 17.00 2.14
N LEU A 53 -8.61 16.59 2.26
CA LEU A 53 -7.82 16.89 3.44
C LEU A 53 -7.49 18.38 3.51
N GLU A 54 -7.49 18.91 4.71
CA GLU A 54 -6.97 20.25 4.99
C GLU A 54 -5.43 20.24 4.86
N ASP A 55 -4.80 21.40 4.68
CA ASP A 55 -3.35 21.51 4.48
C ASP A 55 -2.55 20.90 5.63
N TRP A 56 -3.00 21.11 6.87
CA TRP A 56 -2.34 20.52 8.04
C TRP A 56 -2.45 18.98 8.06
N GLN A 57 -3.59 18.42 7.63
CA GLN A 57 -3.77 16.97 7.52
C GLN A 57 -2.84 16.39 6.45
N THR A 58 -2.76 17.06 5.29
CA THR A 58 -1.87 16.68 4.19
C THR A 58 -0.41 16.71 4.63
N PHE A 59 0.00 17.75 5.37
CA PHE A 59 1.34 17.84 5.95
C PHE A 59 1.66 16.65 6.87
N TYR A 60 0.73 16.25 7.75
CA TYR A 60 0.94 15.11 8.63
C TYR A 60 0.94 13.77 7.89
N VAL A 61 0.11 13.62 6.84
CA VAL A 61 0.13 12.45 5.96
C VAL A 61 1.48 12.34 5.25
N ASP A 62 1.95 13.40 4.60
CA ASP A 62 3.24 13.46 3.93
C ASP A 62 4.40 13.14 4.88
N SER A 63 4.40 13.77 6.05
CA SER A 63 5.43 13.53 7.09
C SER A 63 5.43 12.08 7.58
N THR A 64 4.25 11.47 7.76
CA THR A 64 4.12 10.07 8.15
C THR A 64 4.73 9.15 7.09
N LEU A 65 4.40 9.38 5.83
CA LEU A 65 4.89 8.55 4.72
C LEU A 65 6.39 8.73 4.49
N LYS A 66 6.90 9.97 4.54
CA LYS A 66 8.34 10.28 4.42
C LYS A 66 9.18 9.68 5.55
N HIS A 67 8.57 9.39 6.69
CA HIS A 67 9.20 8.67 7.79
C HIS A 67 9.07 7.14 7.62
N ASP A 68 7.86 6.66 7.37
CA ASP A 68 7.56 5.22 7.46
C ASP A 68 7.97 4.44 6.19
N TYR A 69 7.92 5.04 5.00
CA TYR A 69 8.35 4.37 3.78
C TYR A 69 9.85 4.04 3.75
N PRO A 70 10.77 4.99 4.05
CA PRO A 70 12.19 4.66 4.12
C PRO A 70 12.51 3.63 5.21
N ALA A 71 11.85 3.71 6.37
CA ALA A 71 12.05 2.75 7.45
C ALA A 71 11.58 1.33 7.08
N MET A 72 10.46 1.20 6.36
CA MET A 72 10.00 -0.08 5.80
C MET A 72 11.01 -0.62 4.79
N MET A 73 11.52 0.22 3.90
CA MET A 73 12.54 -0.19 2.92
C MET A 73 13.83 -0.64 3.60
N GLU A 74 14.27 0.04 4.65
CA GLU A 74 15.44 -0.38 5.43
C GLU A 74 15.25 -1.78 6.05
N GLU A 75 14.06 -2.10 6.56
CA GLU A 75 13.76 -3.46 7.04
C GLU A 75 13.80 -4.49 5.91
N PHE A 76 13.28 -4.17 4.74
CA PHE A 76 13.39 -5.06 3.59
C PHE A 76 14.84 -5.28 3.18
N ASP A 77 15.67 -4.25 3.19
CA ASP A 77 17.09 -4.36 2.86
C ASP A 77 17.84 -5.24 3.88
N LYS A 78 17.53 -5.13 5.15
CA LYS A 78 18.06 -6.03 6.19
C LYS A 78 17.69 -7.49 5.93
N LEU A 79 16.46 -7.77 5.54
CA LEU A 79 16.02 -9.12 5.18
C LEU A 79 16.74 -9.64 3.94
N ARG A 80 16.91 -8.81 2.90
CA ARG A 80 17.67 -9.16 1.68
C ARG A 80 19.13 -9.45 2.01
N ALA A 81 19.77 -8.59 2.82
CA ALA A 81 21.16 -8.77 3.25
C ALA A 81 21.33 -10.06 4.05
N ALA A 82 20.35 -10.44 4.86
CA ALA A 82 20.31 -11.71 5.59
C ALA A 82 19.92 -12.92 4.70
N LYS A 83 19.74 -12.72 3.40
CA LYS A 83 19.34 -13.74 2.41
C LYS A 83 18.04 -14.47 2.77
N VAL A 84 17.11 -13.76 3.40
CA VAL A 84 15.76 -14.26 3.67
C VAL A 84 15.02 -14.41 2.34
N THR A 85 14.49 -15.61 2.08
CA THR A 85 13.76 -15.94 0.84
C THR A 85 12.27 -16.20 1.08
N ASN A 86 11.84 -16.28 2.33
CA ASN A 86 10.44 -16.51 2.66
C ASN A 86 9.61 -15.24 2.44
N ALA A 87 8.71 -15.27 1.46
CA ALA A 87 7.83 -14.17 1.11
C ALA A 87 6.91 -13.74 2.26
N ASP A 88 6.50 -14.66 3.14
CA ASP A 88 5.63 -14.34 4.28
C ASP A 88 6.31 -13.37 5.26
N ILE A 89 7.63 -13.46 5.42
CA ILE A 89 8.39 -12.56 6.30
C ILE A 89 8.37 -11.13 5.75
N PHE A 90 8.55 -10.97 4.44
CA PHE A 90 8.44 -9.67 3.78
C PHE A 90 7.01 -9.11 3.88
N GLN A 91 6.01 -9.99 3.72
CA GLN A 91 4.62 -9.59 3.88
C GLN A 91 4.30 -9.12 5.32
N ASP A 92 4.90 -9.75 6.32
CA ASP A 92 4.73 -9.35 7.73
C ASP A 92 5.31 -7.97 8.01
N VAL A 93 6.48 -7.67 7.46
CA VAL A 93 7.08 -6.34 7.56
C VAL A 93 6.18 -5.31 6.90
N GLN A 94 5.69 -5.60 5.69
CA GLN A 94 4.77 -4.71 4.98
C GLN A 94 3.48 -4.50 5.79
N ASP A 95 2.87 -5.56 6.28
CA ASP A 95 1.63 -5.50 7.06
C ASP A 95 1.81 -4.67 8.34
N LYS A 96 2.92 -4.85 9.04
CA LYS A 96 3.29 -4.07 10.24
C LYS A 96 3.36 -2.57 9.95
N TRP A 97 4.02 -2.18 8.87
CA TRP A 97 4.17 -0.77 8.52
C TRP A 97 2.85 -0.14 8.06
N TRP A 98 2.06 -0.85 7.27
CA TRP A 98 0.74 -0.37 6.89
C TRP A 98 -0.22 -0.23 8.07
N ASP A 99 -0.17 -1.13 9.05
CA ASP A 99 -0.96 -0.97 10.28
C ASP A 99 -0.56 0.27 11.06
N ARG A 100 0.73 0.59 11.10
CA ARG A 100 1.25 1.80 11.73
C ARG A 100 0.78 3.07 10.99
N ILE A 101 0.87 3.08 9.66
CA ILE A 101 0.39 4.18 8.82
C ILE A 101 -1.11 4.39 9.03
N ASP A 102 -1.90 3.32 8.95
CA ASP A 102 -3.36 3.37 9.18
C ASP A 102 -3.70 3.90 10.58
N ALA A 103 -2.96 3.50 11.60
CA ALA A 103 -3.14 4.00 12.97
C ALA A 103 -2.82 5.51 13.09
N SER A 104 -1.85 5.99 12.32
CA SER A 104 -1.54 7.42 12.24
C SER A 104 -2.65 8.17 11.52
N TYR A 105 -3.12 7.67 10.38
CA TYR A 105 -4.22 8.26 9.62
C TYR A 105 -5.52 8.31 10.41
N ARG A 106 -5.82 7.28 11.22
CA ARG A 106 -7.02 7.29 12.07
C ARG A 106 -7.04 8.45 13.06
N ARG A 107 -5.89 8.95 13.47
CA ARG A 107 -5.76 10.12 14.36
C ARG A 107 -5.83 11.46 13.61
N ILE A 108 -5.47 11.46 12.33
CA ILE A 108 -5.41 12.64 11.48
C ILE A 108 -6.77 12.90 10.81
N PHE A 109 -7.44 11.84 10.35
CA PHE A 109 -8.69 11.93 9.59
C PHE A 109 -9.89 12.05 10.53
N ASN A 110 -10.84 12.89 10.16
CA ASN A 110 -12.18 12.87 10.77
C ASN A 110 -12.95 11.60 10.34
N ASP A 111 -14.12 11.36 10.93
CA ASP A 111 -14.88 10.13 10.70
C ASP A 111 -15.36 9.97 9.25
N GLU A 112 -15.68 11.06 8.56
CA GLU A 112 -16.11 11.02 7.15
C GLU A 112 -14.91 10.70 6.24
N GLN A 113 -13.79 11.36 6.45
CA GLN A 113 -12.54 11.11 5.73
C GLN A 113 -12.05 9.67 5.96
N TRP A 114 -12.14 9.19 7.19
CA TRP A 114 -11.79 7.81 7.51
C TRP A 114 -12.67 6.79 6.78
N LYS A 115 -13.99 7.00 6.77
CA LYS A 115 -14.92 6.15 6.01
C LYS A 115 -14.60 6.18 4.51
N ALA A 116 -14.31 7.35 3.96
CA ALA A 116 -13.92 7.49 2.57
C ALA A 116 -12.58 6.78 2.28
N TYR A 117 -11.60 6.91 3.15
CA TYR A 117 -10.32 6.19 3.07
C TYR A 117 -10.52 4.68 3.02
N LEU A 118 -11.29 4.12 3.94
CA LEU A 118 -11.61 2.68 3.96
C LEU A 118 -12.31 2.24 2.68
N LYS A 119 -13.25 3.04 2.18
CA LYS A 119 -13.99 2.76 0.93
C LYS A 119 -13.09 2.79 -0.30
N ASN A 120 -12.05 3.61 -0.31
CA ASN A 120 -11.08 3.73 -1.40
C ASN A 120 -10.01 2.62 -1.41
N GLY A 121 -10.25 1.50 -0.75
CA GLY A 121 -9.42 0.30 -0.81
C GLY A 121 -8.73 -0.08 0.49
N ALA A 122 -8.47 0.88 1.38
CA ALA A 122 -7.79 0.62 2.65
C ALA A 122 -8.55 -0.41 3.51
N GLY A 123 -9.88 -0.37 3.55
CA GLY A 123 -10.68 -1.32 4.31
C GLY A 123 -10.53 -2.77 3.82
N LYS A 124 -10.40 -2.99 2.52
CA LYS A 124 -10.11 -4.32 1.96
C LYS A 124 -8.70 -4.77 2.36
N ALA A 125 -7.72 -3.88 2.26
CA ALA A 125 -6.34 -4.17 2.63
C ALA A 125 -6.21 -4.52 4.12
N GLN A 126 -6.87 -3.77 5.02
CA GLN A 126 -6.91 -4.05 6.46
C GLN A 126 -7.48 -5.44 6.76
N LYS A 127 -8.64 -5.79 6.18
CA LYS A 127 -9.25 -7.11 6.35
C LYS A 127 -8.34 -8.26 5.88
N LEU A 128 -7.57 -8.06 4.81
CA LEU A 128 -6.60 -9.06 4.34
C LEU A 128 -5.44 -9.21 5.32
N ARG A 129 -4.93 -8.12 5.91
CA ARG A 129 -3.90 -8.15 6.95
C ARG A 129 -4.39 -8.88 8.20
N GLU A 130 -5.58 -8.56 8.67
CA GLU A 130 -6.21 -9.24 9.81
C GLU A 130 -6.36 -10.74 9.58
N LYS A 131 -6.82 -11.13 8.38
CA LYS A 131 -6.95 -12.55 8.01
C LYS A 131 -5.60 -13.27 7.98
N ARG A 132 -4.51 -12.63 7.51
CA ARG A 132 -3.16 -13.22 7.57
C ARG A 132 -2.68 -13.40 8.99
N LYS A 133 -2.91 -12.42 9.86
CA LYS A 133 -2.56 -12.49 11.29
C LYS A 133 -3.31 -13.62 12.00
N ALA A 134 -4.61 -13.76 11.76
CA ALA A 134 -5.42 -14.82 12.36
C ALA A 134 -4.92 -16.22 12.01
N LYS A 135 -4.54 -16.44 10.74
CA LYS A 135 -3.99 -17.75 10.28
C LYS A 135 -2.66 -18.14 10.93
N LYS A 136 -1.92 -17.20 11.49
CA LYS A 136 -0.63 -17.46 12.14
C LYS A 136 -0.77 -17.79 13.62
N GLN A 137 -1.95 -17.59 14.20
CA GLN A 137 -2.26 -17.86 15.60
C GLN A 137 -2.94 -19.22 15.80
N GLU A 138 -3.29 -19.92 14.69
CA GLU A 138 -3.80 -21.30 14.68
C GLU A 138 -2.65 -22.33 14.57
#